data_e1b0d6588265f9276357206f610be152
#
_entry.id   e1b0d6588265f9276357206f610be152
#
_cell.length_a   1.000
_cell.length_b   1.000
_cell.length_c   1.000
_cell.angle_alpha   90.00
_cell.angle_beta   90.00
_cell.angle_gamma   90.00
#
_symmetry.space_group_name_H-M   'P 1'
#
loop_
_entity.id
_entity.type
_entity.pdbx_description
1 polymer ?
#
loop_
_entity_poly.entity_id
_entity_poly.type
_entity_poly.pdbx_seq_one_letter_code
_entity_poly.pdbx_strand_id
1 'polypeptide(L)'
;MPVKEETINLRIDADVSRQFREKCETDQTTVAAKVREFIQNYIKQDSTILDQIPANLHSGAPIPQLHAGALRVAEMFSGPGGIGIALNRTRSRDFSFEHVWATDYDRDTCRTYQKNVLKDTPDAQMYCCDVRKLDIDRLPTADGFLYGFPCNDFSLVGESKGLNGNYGGLYAYGVQYINRVNPLFFFAENVSGLSSANEGKAFKRILTALNNAGKYGYTITANLYKFEDYGIPQARHRYILIGIRGDLGKTFAVPKPSGIQKSCAEALRDIPEWAANQDATKQSALVQERLSFIREGENVWQAEESGRLPEHLRLNVKGARMSQIYRRLDSTKPAYTVTGSGGGGTHVYHWSENRALTNRERARLQTFPDDFEFIGSKESVRKQIGMAVPCDGAQIILEALLKTLEGDKYESVAPTIGVFPAKTYREE
;
A
#
# COMPACT_ATOMS: atom_id res chain seq x y z
N MET A 1 -13.66 13.98 38.50
CA MET A 1 -14.54 12.92 37.98
C MET A 1 -13.80 11.60 38.16
N PRO A 2 -14.43 10.52 38.67
CA PRO A 2 -13.75 9.24 38.79
C PRO A 2 -13.37 8.73 37.38
N VAL A 3 -12.14 8.30 37.26
CA VAL A 3 -11.63 7.66 36.02
C VAL A 3 -12.44 6.38 35.77
N LYS A 4 -13.16 6.30 34.65
CA LYS A 4 -13.85 5.06 34.26
C LYS A 4 -12.77 4.03 33.92
N GLU A 5 -12.71 2.96 34.70
CA GLU A 5 -11.86 1.81 34.39
C GLU A 5 -12.56 0.96 33.28
N GLU A 6 -11.84 0.67 32.21
CA GLU A 6 -12.24 -0.29 31.18
C GLU A 6 -11.39 -1.55 31.26
N THR A 7 -12.01 -2.71 31.04
CA THR A 7 -11.32 -4.00 31.05
C THR A 7 -10.94 -4.41 29.63
N ILE A 8 -9.66 -4.68 29.38
CA ILE A 8 -9.16 -5.23 28.13
C ILE A 8 -8.97 -6.75 28.30
N ASN A 9 -9.66 -7.54 27.47
CA ASN A 9 -9.53 -9.00 27.43
C ASN A 9 -8.60 -9.41 26.29
N LEU A 10 -7.47 -10.06 26.62
CA LEU A 10 -6.51 -10.57 25.67
C LEU A 10 -6.54 -12.09 25.66
N ARG A 11 -6.60 -12.70 24.45
CA ARG A 11 -6.34 -14.13 24.24
C ARG A 11 -4.90 -14.27 23.74
N ILE A 12 -4.06 -14.96 24.50
CA ILE A 12 -2.67 -15.25 24.16
C ILE A 12 -2.46 -16.77 24.28
N ASP A 13 -1.47 -17.27 23.54
CA ASP A 13 -1.05 -18.65 23.61
C ASP A 13 -0.67 -19.05 25.04
N ALA A 14 -0.99 -20.31 25.43
CA ALA A 14 -0.80 -20.78 26.79
C ALA A 14 0.68 -20.80 27.22
N ASP A 15 1.59 -21.14 26.30
CA ASP A 15 3.03 -21.16 26.58
C ASP A 15 3.60 -19.76 26.70
N VAL A 16 3.17 -18.83 25.86
CA VAL A 16 3.53 -17.40 25.97
C VAL A 16 3.01 -16.82 27.26
N SER A 17 1.78 -17.15 27.66
CA SER A 17 1.19 -16.70 28.93
C SER A 17 2.00 -17.20 30.14
N ARG A 18 2.45 -18.46 30.13
CA ARG A 18 3.28 -19.05 31.21
C ARG A 18 4.63 -18.33 31.28
N GLN A 19 5.35 -18.23 30.19
CA GLN A 19 6.65 -17.55 30.12
C GLN A 19 6.56 -16.09 30.58
N PHE A 20 5.48 -15.39 30.22
CA PHE A 20 5.27 -14.01 30.64
C PHE A 20 5.04 -13.89 32.14
N ARG A 21 4.29 -14.82 32.78
CA ARG A 21 4.09 -14.88 34.23
C ARG A 21 5.39 -15.13 34.98
N GLU A 22 6.16 -16.15 34.57
CA GLU A 22 7.47 -16.50 35.14
C GLU A 22 8.44 -15.30 35.05
N LYS A 23 8.41 -14.57 33.92
CA LYS A 23 9.23 -13.36 33.76
C LYS A 23 8.79 -12.24 34.70
N CYS A 24 7.48 -12.02 34.86
CA CYS A 24 6.97 -11.03 35.80
C CYS A 24 7.32 -11.36 37.26
N GLU A 25 7.28 -12.62 37.64
CA GLU A 25 7.71 -13.08 38.98
C GLU A 25 9.21 -12.82 39.20
N THR A 26 10.05 -13.14 38.22
CA THR A 26 11.49 -12.84 38.24
C THR A 26 11.78 -11.35 38.38
N ASP A 27 11.01 -10.51 37.70
CA ASP A 27 11.15 -9.04 37.72
C ASP A 27 10.43 -8.41 38.92
N GLN A 28 9.93 -9.20 39.89
CA GLN A 28 9.18 -8.78 41.08
C GLN A 28 8.01 -7.83 40.76
N THR A 29 7.28 -8.11 39.70
CA THR A 29 6.14 -7.29 39.26
C THR A 29 4.90 -8.17 38.99
N THR A 30 3.74 -7.56 38.86
CA THR A 30 2.53 -8.28 38.46
C THR A 30 2.30 -8.21 36.97
N VAL A 31 1.67 -9.24 36.38
CA VAL A 31 1.23 -9.24 34.99
C VAL A 31 0.44 -7.97 34.63
N ALA A 32 -0.51 -7.58 35.50
CA ALA A 32 -1.32 -6.38 35.28
C ALA A 32 -0.51 -5.09 35.30
N ALA A 33 0.48 -4.97 36.22
CA ALA A 33 1.37 -3.81 36.26
C ALA A 33 2.24 -3.73 35.00
N LYS A 34 2.81 -4.85 34.56
CA LYS A 34 3.67 -4.89 33.37
C LYS A 34 2.90 -4.63 32.09
N VAL A 35 1.67 -5.11 31.98
CA VAL A 35 0.79 -4.80 30.84
C VAL A 35 0.38 -3.30 30.86
N ARG A 36 0.05 -2.73 32.02
CA ARG A 36 -0.23 -1.28 32.11
C ARG A 36 0.98 -0.44 31.74
N GLU A 37 2.15 -0.79 32.25
CA GLU A 37 3.42 -0.13 31.90
C GLU A 37 3.67 -0.20 30.40
N PHE A 38 3.51 -1.38 29.78
CA PHE A 38 3.61 -1.54 28.34
C PHE A 38 2.61 -0.66 27.58
N ILE A 39 1.33 -0.67 27.96
CA ILE A 39 0.28 0.15 27.35
C ILE A 39 0.61 1.65 27.49
N GLN A 40 1.03 2.10 28.70
CA GLN A 40 1.38 3.50 28.93
C GLN A 40 2.61 3.94 28.11
N ASN A 41 3.64 3.09 28.03
CA ASN A 41 4.82 3.37 27.24
C ASN A 41 4.48 3.36 25.75
N TYR A 42 3.64 2.44 25.32
CA TYR A 42 3.17 2.34 23.95
C TYR A 42 2.37 3.58 23.51
N ILE A 43 1.43 4.05 24.35
CA ILE A 43 0.67 5.29 24.10
C ILE A 43 1.58 6.52 24.09
N LYS A 44 2.59 6.58 24.97
CA LYS A 44 3.56 7.68 25.00
C LYS A 44 4.46 7.72 23.75
N GLN A 45 4.80 6.55 23.19
CA GLN A 45 5.60 6.48 21.98
C GLN A 45 4.88 7.06 20.75
N ASP A 46 3.56 6.88 20.63
CA ASP A 46 2.81 7.34 19.46
C ASP A 46 2.52 8.86 19.42
N SER A 47 2.48 9.52 20.57
CA SER A 47 2.20 10.97 20.61
C SER A 47 3.44 11.84 20.36
N THR A 48 4.64 11.26 20.40
CA THR A 48 5.91 12.02 20.41
C THR A 48 6.62 12.12 19.08
N ILE A 49 6.33 11.23 18.09
CA ILE A 49 7.10 11.20 16.83
C ILE A 49 6.82 12.44 15.97
N LEU A 50 5.57 12.88 15.87
CA LEU A 50 5.24 14.06 15.05
C LEU A 50 5.61 15.39 15.69
N ASP A 51 5.47 15.49 17.03
CA ASP A 51 5.80 16.71 17.77
C ASP A 51 7.32 16.86 17.97
N GLN A 52 8.08 15.78 17.73
CA GLN A 52 9.56 15.74 17.81
C GLN A 52 10.26 15.87 16.47
N ILE A 53 9.54 15.87 15.33
CA ILE A 53 10.18 16.16 14.02
C ILE A 53 10.40 17.67 13.94
N PRO A 54 11.61 18.17 14.11
CA PRO A 54 11.88 19.58 13.90
C PRO A 54 11.57 19.96 12.46
N ALA A 55 10.90 21.06 12.27
CA ALA A 55 10.38 21.50 10.98
C ALA A 55 11.48 21.76 9.91
N ASN A 56 12.78 21.68 10.22
CA ASN A 56 13.87 22.02 9.29
C ASN A 56 15.18 21.27 9.55
N LEU A 57 15.16 19.98 9.91
CA LEU A 57 16.38 19.20 10.08
C LEU A 57 16.98 18.81 8.71
N HIS A 58 17.99 19.56 8.29
CA HIS A 58 18.87 19.16 7.18
C HIS A 58 20.05 18.34 7.72
N SER A 59 20.36 17.23 7.05
CA SER A 59 21.52 16.39 7.37
C SER A 59 22.88 17.03 7.08
N GLY A 60 22.92 18.25 6.57
CA GLY A 60 24.13 18.86 5.99
C GLY A 60 24.58 18.22 4.67
N ALA A 61 23.89 17.17 4.20
CA ALA A 61 24.12 16.60 2.87
C ALA A 61 23.69 17.61 1.78
N PRO A 62 24.35 17.61 0.62
CA PRO A 62 23.92 18.44 -0.50
C PRO A 62 22.47 18.16 -0.88
N ILE A 63 21.68 19.21 -1.02
CA ILE A 63 20.31 19.10 -1.50
C ILE A 63 20.32 18.64 -2.97
N PRO A 64 19.61 17.58 -3.34
CA PRO A 64 19.59 17.10 -4.73
C PRO A 64 19.21 18.20 -5.72
N GLN A 65 19.95 18.25 -6.84
CA GLN A 65 19.68 19.18 -7.94
C GLN A 65 19.13 18.40 -9.13
N LEU A 66 18.25 19.02 -9.89
CA LEU A 66 17.69 18.38 -11.08
C LEU A 66 18.71 18.41 -12.22
N HIS A 67 19.18 17.24 -12.64
CA HIS A 67 20.09 17.05 -13.78
C HIS A 67 19.55 15.92 -14.67
N ALA A 68 19.80 16.00 -15.96
CA ALA A 68 19.51 14.89 -16.87
C ALA A 68 20.32 13.63 -16.48
N GLY A 69 19.68 12.47 -16.65
CA GLY A 69 20.28 11.18 -16.31
C GLY A 69 19.42 10.33 -15.39
N ALA A 70 20.04 9.41 -14.67
CA ALA A 70 19.36 8.54 -13.73
C ALA A 70 19.05 9.29 -12.43
N LEU A 71 17.78 9.44 -12.12
CA LEU A 71 17.28 9.95 -10.85
C LEU A 71 17.36 8.82 -9.81
N ARG A 72 18.13 9.05 -8.76
CA ARG A 72 18.31 8.10 -7.66
C ARG A 72 17.06 8.08 -6.80
N VAL A 73 16.45 6.91 -6.59
CA VAL A 73 15.16 6.78 -5.89
C VAL A 73 15.27 5.85 -4.69
N ALA A 74 14.51 6.19 -3.67
CA ALA A 74 14.35 5.41 -2.46
C ALA A 74 12.87 5.05 -2.25
N GLU A 75 12.60 3.84 -1.75
CA GLU A 75 11.24 3.36 -1.53
C GLU A 75 11.03 2.84 -0.11
N MET A 76 10.10 3.44 0.64
CA MET A 76 9.73 3.02 1.99
C MET A 76 8.36 2.34 1.98
N PHE A 77 8.21 1.25 2.73
CA PHE A 77 7.03 0.38 2.68
C PHE A 77 6.80 -0.17 1.26
N SER A 78 7.89 -0.63 0.64
CA SER A 78 7.95 -0.96 -0.79
C SER A 78 7.01 -2.10 -1.22
N GLY A 79 6.56 -2.89 -0.26
CA GLY A 79 5.82 -4.10 -0.59
C GLY A 79 6.65 -5.04 -1.50
N PRO A 80 6.00 -5.87 -2.34
CA PRO A 80 6.71 -6.78 -3.24
C PRO A 80 7.36 -6.08 -4.43
N GLY A 81 7.11 -4.77 -4.66
CA GLY A 81 7.74 -4.00 -5.72
C GLY A 81 6.85 -3.62 -6.91
N GLY A 82 5.55 -3.40 -6.68
CA GLY A 82 4.68 -2.92 -7.76
C GLY A 82 5.13 -1.57 -8.33
N ILE A 83 5.48 -0.61 -7.45
CA ILE A 83 6.07 0.67 -7.86
C ILE A 83 7.51 0.44 -8.35
N GLY A 84 8.30 -0.40 -7.67
CA GLY A 84 9.68 -0.70 -8.06
C GLY A 84 9.82 -1.23 -9.49
N ILE A 85 8.93 -2.13 -9.93
CA ILE A 85 8.89 -2.59 -11.33
C ILE A 85 8.53 -1.45 -12.29
N ALA A 86 7.60 -0.59 -11.90
CA ALA A 86 7.27 0.59 -12.69
C ALA A 86 8.47 1.53 -12.85
N LEU A 87 9.24 1.78 -11.78
CA LEU A 87 10.49 2.55 -11.82
C LEU A 87 11.50 1.94 -12.81
N ASN A 88 11.72 0.62 -12.76
CA ASN A 88 12.65 -0.07 -13.67
C ASN A 88 12.26 0.05 -15.15
N ARG A 89 10.97 0.23 -15.46
CA ARG A 89 10.44 0.34 -16.83
C ARG A 89 10.31 1.77 -17.32
N THR A 90 10.20 2.73 -16.41
CA THR A 90 9.92 4.12 -16.77
C THR A 90 11.18 4.86 -17.22
N ARG A 91 11.13 5.40 -18.42
CA ARG A 91 12.18 6.22 -19.02
C ARG A 91 11.55 7.35 -19.81
N SER A 92 12.24 8.47 -19.90
CA SER A 92 11.90 9.60 -20.76
C SER A 92 13.12 10.01 -21.59
N ARG A 93 13.02 11.15 -22.27
CA ARG A 93 14.13 11.70 -23.08
C ARG A 93 15.37 11.98 -22.21
N ASP A 94 15.15 12.63 -21.06
CA ASP A 94 16.22 13.16 -20.22
C ASP A 94 16.44 12.37 -18.94
N PHE A 95 15.45 11.52 -18.52
CA PHE A 95 15.48 10.87 -17.21
C PHE A 95 15.19 9.36 -17.29
N SER A 96 15.79 8.65 -16.35
CA SER A 96 15.46 7.29 -15.93
C SER A 96 15.49 7.23 -14.40
N PHE A 97 15.18 6.06 -13.81
CA PHE A 97 15.29 5.86 -12.38
C PHE A 97 16.36 4.83 -12.04
N GLU A 98 17.04 5.04 -10.90
CA GLU A 98 18.00 4.12 -10.32
C GLU A 98 17.69 3.92 -8.84
N HIS A 99 17.51 2.68 -8.41
CA HIS A 99 17.24 2.37 -7.01
C HIS A 99 18.47 2.58 -6.13
N VAL A 100 18.29 3.23 -4.97
CA VAL A 100 19.33 3.39 -3.95
C VAL A 100 19.06 2.48 -2.77
N TRP A 101 17.84 2.51 -2.25
CA TRP A 101 17.40 1.64 -1.18
C TRP A 101 15.88 1.46 -1.17
N ALA A 102 15.45 0.34 -0.60
CA ALA A 102 14.06 0.09 -0.30
C ALA A 102 13.93 -0.52 1.10
N THR A 103 12.74 -0.42 1.71
CA THR A 103 12.46 -1.08 2.99
C THR A 103 11.05 -1.62 3.07
N ASP A 104 10.92 -2.80 3.67
CA ASP A 104 9.69 -3.40 4.15
C ASP A 104 9.98 -4.20 5.43
N TYR A 105 8.96 -4.49 6.23
CA TYR A 105 9.15 -5.26 7.47
C TYR A 105 9.04 -6.77 7.25
N ASP A 106 8.35 -7.21 6.20
CA ASP A 106 8.10 -8.62 5.93
C ASP A 106 9.23 -9.27 5.13
N ARG A 107 9.79 -10.35 5.67
CA ARG A 107 10.97 -11.02 5.10
C ARG A 107 10.73 -11.59 3.70
N ASP A 108 9.58 -12.21 3.47
CA ASP A 108 9.27 -12.79 2.15
C ASP A 108 9.07 -11.69 1.11
N THR A 109 8.42 -10.60 1.53
CA THR A 109 8.23 -9.39 0.72
C THR A 109 9.57 -8.77 0.32
N CYS A 110 10.51 -8.61 1.28
CA CYS A 110 11.85 -8.10 1.00
C CYS A 110 12.61 -8.99 0.00
N ARG A 111 12.54 -10.30 0.17
CA ARG A 111 13.18 -11.26 -0.76
C ARG A 111 12.57 -11.21 -2.16
N THR A 112 11.25 -11.04 -2.24
CA THR A 112 10.54 -10.85 -3.51
C THR A 112 11.02 -9.58 -4.20
N TYR A 113 11.09 -8.47 -3.46
CA TYR A 113 11.59 -7.19 -3.97
C TYR A 113 13.04 -7.30 -4.48
N GLN A 114 13.95 -7.85 -3.68
CA GLN A 114 15.35 -8.05 -4.07
C GLN A 114 15.49 -8.87 -5.35
N LYS A 115 14.74 -9.98 -5.44
CA LYS A 115 14.83 -10.89 -6.59
C LYS A 115 14.38 -10.27 -7.90
N ASN A 116 13.34 -9.44 -7.88
CA ASN A 116 12.69 -8.96 -9.09
C ASN A 116 13.00 -7.50 -9.42
N VAL A 117 13.12 -6.65 -8.40
CA VAL A 117 13.29 -5.20 -8.59
C VAL A 117 14.76 -4.82 -8.58
N LEU A 118 15.53 -5.34 -7.62
CA LEU A 118 16.96 -4.97 -7.45
C LEU A 118 17.93 -5.92 -8.15
N LYS A 119 17.45 -6.84 -8.99
CA LYS A 119 18.31 -7.85 -9.65
C LYS A 119 19.45 -7.25 -10.48
N ASP A 120 19.22 -6.09 -11.07
CA ASP A 120 20.17 -5.40 -11.96
C ASP A 120 20.79 -4.16 -11.31
N THR A 121 20.58 -3.96 -9.98
CA THR A 121 21.11 -2.83 -9.19
C THR A 121 21.83 -3.34 -7.94
N PRO A 122 23.04 -3.90 -8.08
CA PRO A 122 23.75 -4.58 -6.98
C PRO A 122 24.12 -3.63 -5.82
N ASP A 123 24.24 -2.34 -6.07
CA ASP A 123 24.57 -1.33 -5.05
C ASP A 123 23.35 -0.86 -4.25
N ALA A 124 22.15 -1.17 -4.72
CA ALA A 124 20.91 -0.82 -4.01
C ALA A 124 20.69 -1.73 -2.79
N GLN A 125 20.26 -1.15 -1.69
CA GLN A 125 20.09 -1.85 -0.42
C GLN A 125 18.62 -2.12 -0.12
N MET A 126 18.31 -3.36 0.32
CA MET A 126 17.00 -3.72 0.87
C MET A 126 17.08 -3.86 2.38
N TYR A 127 16.48 -2.92 3.10
CA TYR A 127 16.40 -2.95 4.56
C TYR A 127 15.13 -3.72 5.00
N CYS A 128 15.32 -4.96 5.44
CA CYS A 128 14.22 -5.80 5.94
C CYS A 128 14.04 -5.57 7.44
N CYS A 129 13.28 -4.54 7.82
CA CYS A 129 13.05 -4.20 9.22
C CYS A 129 11.79 -3.37 9.40
N ASP A 130 11.29 -3.32 10.62
CA ASP A 130 10.26 -2.37 11.02
C ASP A 130 10.84 -0.94 10.92
N VAL A 131 10.14 -0.04 10.24
CA VAL A 131 10.57 1.36 10.03
C VAL A 131 10.85 2.09 11.35
N ARG A 132 10.20 1.71 12.44
CA ARG A 132 10.41 2.25 13.79
C ARG A 132 11.81 1.95 14.36
N LYS A 133 12.49 0.96 13.78
CA LYS A 133 13.87 0.55 14.13
C LYS A 133 14.91 1.05 13.13
N LEU A 134 14.45 1.73 12.07
CA LEU A 134 15.30 2.23 11.02
C LEU A 134 15.89 3.59 11.43
N ASP A 135 17.21 3.70 11.39
CA ASP A 135 17.89 4.97 11.62
C ASP A 135 17.80 5.83 10.36
N ILE A 136 16.76 6.68 10.32
CA ILE A 136 16.45 7.54 9.16
C ILE A 136 17.64 8.48 8.84
N ASP A 137 18.40 8.88 9.85
CA ASP A 137 19.50 9.84 9.67
C ASP A 137 20.70 9.23 8.94
N ARG A 138 20.82 7.90 8.93
CA ARG A 138 21.89 7.16 8.24
C ARG A 138 21.51 6.63 6.87
N LEU A 139 20.23 6.74 6.46
CA LEU A 139 19.83 6.26 5.14
C LEU A 139 20.53 7.06 4.03
N PRO A 140 20.91 6.43 2.90
CA PRO A 140 21.42 7.14 1.75
C PRO A 140 20.44 8.20 1.22
N THR A 141 20.99 9.30 0.69
CA THR A 141 20.19 10.35 0.03
C THR A 141 19.67 9.86 -1.32
N ALA A 142 18.55 10.43 -1.77
CA ALA A 142 17.91 10.11 -3.05
C ALA A 142 17.32 11.39 -3.69
N ASP A 143 17.22 11.39 -5.01
CA ASP A 143 16.61 12.47 -5.78
C ASP A 143 15.09 12.40 -5.74
N GLY A 144 14.54 11.19 -5.63
CA GLY A 144 13.13 10.92 -5.48
C GLY A 144 12.83 9.97 -4.32
N PHE A 145 11.67 10.16 -3.69
CA PHE A 145 11.24 9.32 -2.57
C PHE A 145 9.82 8.82 -2.77
N LEU A 146 9.65 7.50 -2.68
CA LEU A 146 8.35 6.85 -2.88
C LEU A 146 7.98 6.09 -1.60
N TYR A 147 6.71 6.16 -1.19
CA TYR A 147 6.27 5.38 -0.05
C TYR A 147 4.76 5.14 -0.01
N GLY A 148 4.39 3.87 0.21
CA GLY A 148 3.01 3.43 0.43
C GLY A 148 2.78 3.14 1.91
N PHE A 149 2.63 4.17 2.73
CA PHE A 149 2.51 3.97 4.17
C PHE A 149 1.21 3.25 4.55
N PRO A 150 1.26 2.27 5.49
CA PRO A 150 0.08 1.51 5.88
C PRO A 150 -0.98 2.40 6.52
N CYS A 151 -2.24 2.10 6.18
CA CYS A 151 -3.42 2.84 6.60
C CYS A 151 -4.47 1.91 7.21
N ASN A 152 -4.04 0.86 7.93
CA ASN A 152 -4.95 -0.11 8.52
C ASN A 152 -5.95 0.55 9.48
N ASP A 153 -5.53 1.60 10.16
CA ASP A 153 -6.36 2.36 11.09
C ASP A 153 -7.32 3.35 10.40
N PHE A 154 -7.14 3.56 9.09
CA PHE A 154 -7.96 4.47 8.27
C PHE A 154 -8.83 3.73 7.25
N SER A 155 -8.73 2.40 7.11
CA SER A 155 -9.51 1.64 6.14
C SER A 155 -10.93 1.39 6.63
N LEU A 156 -11.89 1.28 5.69
CA LEU A 156 -13.29 0.91 5.99
C LEU A 156 -13.42 -0.51 6.58
N VAL A 157 -12.39 -1.35 6.43
CA VAL A 157 -12.32 -2.73 6.94
C VAL A 157 -11.51 -2.82 8.23
N GLY A 158 -10.72 -1.79 8.56
CA GLY A 158 -9.95 -1.68 9.80
C GLY A 158 -10.77 -1.09 10.94
N GLU A 159 -10.19 -1.05 12.14
CA GLU A 159 -10.87 -0.56 13.36
C GLU A 159 -11.10 0.96 13.39
N SER A 160 -10.94 1.68 12.29
CA SER A 160 -11.15 3.14 12.13
C SER A 160 -10.51 4.00 13.22
N LYS A 161 -9.39 3.57 13.79
CA LYS A 161 -8.68 4.26 14.87
C LYS A 161 -7.92 5.51 14.44
N GLY A 162 -7.79 5.73 13.13
CA GLY A 162 -7.15 6.92 12.57
C GLY A 162 -5.69 7.07 13.02
N LEU A 163 -5.31 8.28 13.40
CA LEU A 163 -3.95 8.60 13.89
C LEU A 163 -3.59 7.94 15.23
N ASN A 164 -4.57 7.43 15.97
CA ASN A 164 -4.39 6.79 17.27
C ASN A 164 -4.24 5.28 17.20
N GLY A 165 -4.24 4.69 15.99
CA GLY A 165 -4.03 3.26 15.80
C GLY A 165 -2.53 2.90 15.68
N ASN A 166 -2.24 1.60 15.70
CA ASN A 166 -0.86 1.07 15.68
C ASN A 166 -0.04 1.47 14.45
N TYR A 167 -0.69 1.90 13.37
CA TYR A 167 -0.06 2.27 12.09
C TYR A 167 -0.27 3.74 11.74
N GLY A 168 -1.08 4.48 12.50
CA GLY A 168 -1.47 5.85 12.20
C GLY A 168 -0.33 6.86 12.16
N GLY A 169 0.77 6.59 12.86
CA GLY A 169 1.97 7.44 12.91
C GLY A 169 3.05 7.11 11.87
N LEU A 170 2.92 6.01 11.10
CA LEU A 170 4.01 5.52 10.25
C LEU A 170 4.35 6.44 9.08
N TYR A 171 3.42 7.26 8.61
CA TYR A 171 3.71 8.28 7.59
C TYR A 171 4.77 9.30 8.03
N ALA A 172 4.93 9.51 9.35
CA ALA A 172 5.87 10.47 9.90
C ALA A 172 7.33 10.12 9.58
N TYR A 173 7.67 8.84 9.46
CA TYR A 173 9.01 8.39 9.07
C TYR A 173 9.36 8.83 7.65
N GLY A 174 8.38 8.78 6.73
CA GLY A 174 8.56 9.34 5.38
C GLY A 174 8.74 10.86 5.40
N VAL A 175 7.96 11.58 6.21
CA VAL A 175 8.12 13.03 6.38
C VAL A 175 9.50 13.36 6.97
N GLN A 176 9.99 12.59 7.95
CA GLN A 176 11.33 12.76 8.52
C GLN A 176 12.42 12.58 7.44
N TYR A 177 12.32 11.54 6.60
CA TYR A 177 13.26 11.34 5.50
C TYR A 177 13.21 12.51 4.50
N ILE A 178 12.02 12.98 4.11
CA ILE A 178 11.85 14.12 3.21
C ILE A 178 12.47 15.39 3.82
N ASN A 179 12.25 15.66 5.11
CA ASN A 179 12.84 16.80 5.80
C ASN A 179 14.39 16.76 5.77
N ARG A 180 14.96 15.59 5.98
CA ARG A 180 16.41 15.41 6.00
C ARG A 180 17.04 15.55 4.61
N VAL A 181 16.45 14.91 3.58
CA VAL A 181 17.07 14.75 2.26
C VAL A 181 16.65 15.84 1.27
N ASN A 182 15.44 16.36 1.39
CA ASN A 182 14.84 17.29 0.43
C ASN A 182 14.83 16.75 -1.01
N PRO A 183 14.26 15.57 -1.28
CA PRO A 183 14.22 15.02 -2.62
C PRO A 183 13.51 15.97 -3.60
N LEU A 184 13.80 15.86 -4.90
CA LEU A 184 13.18 16.68 -5.96
C LEU A 184 11.67 16.45 -6.03
N PHE A 185 11.26 15.22 -5.75
CA PHE A 185 9.86 14.82 -5.72
C PHE A 185 9.63 13.70 -4.70
N PHE A 186 8.36 13.54 -4.33
CA PHE A 186 7.91 12.33 -3.67
C PHE A 186 6.63 11.78 -4.31
N PHE A 187 6.44 10.48 -4.16
CA PHE A 187 5.22 9.74 -4.52
C PHE A 187 4.69 9.07 -3.25
N ALA A 188 3.56 9.50 -2.73
CA ALA A 188 2.94 8.91 -1.55
C ALA A 188 1.61 8.23 -1.91
N GLU A 189 1.47 6.94 -1.58
CA GLU A 189 0.27 6.13 -1.88
C GLU A 189 -0.49 5.81 -0.61
N ASN A 190 -1.83 5.80 -0.72
CA ASN A 190 -2.69 5.34 0.36
C ASN A 190 -4.05 4.81 -0.14
N VAL A 191 -4.78 4.11 0.74
CA VAL A 191 -6.12 3.58 0.42
C VAL A 191 -7.18 4.68 0.38
N SER A 192 -8.26 4.43 -0.38
CA SER A 192 -9.36 5.38 -0.57
C SER A 192 -10.08 5.80 0.74
N GLY A 193 -10.01 5.00 1.80
CA GLY A 193 -10.61 5.33 3.10
C GLY A 193 -9.93 6.48 3.88
N LEU A 194 -8.74 6.92 3.45
CA LEU A 194 -7.99 7.97 4.15
C LEU A 194 -8.75 9.31 4.20
N SER A 195 -9.46 9.70 3.14
CA SER A 195 -10.18 10.98 3.08
C SER A 195 -11.41 11.04 3.99
N SER A 196 -12.01 9.91 4.34
CA SER A 196 -13.17 9.83 5.23
C SER A 196 -12.79 9.54 6.69
N ALA A 197 -11.56 9.12 6.95
CA ALA A 197 -11.09 8.81 8.29
C ALA A 197 -11.06 10.06 9.18
N ASN A 198 -11.67 9.96 10.38
CA ASN A 198 -11.76 11.06 11.34
C ASN A 198 -12.27 12.38 10.69
N GLU A 199 -13.32 12.30 9.87
CA GLU A 199 -13.89 13.49 9.19
C GLU A 199 -12.86 14.20 8.28
N GLY A 200 -11.90 13.47 7.71
CA GLY A 200 -10.84 14.02 6.86
C GLY A 200 -9.68 14.70 7.62
N LYS A 201 -9.72 14.77 8.95
CA LYS A 201 -8.68 15.43 9.77
C LYS A 201 -7.32 14.75 9.59
N ALA A 202 -7.30 13.42 9.51
CA ALA A 202 -6.07 12.66 9.30
C ALA A 202 -5.43 12.99 7.95
N PHE A 203 -6.21 13.00 6.87
CA PHE A 203 -5.74 13.36 5.54
C PHE A 203 -5.16 14.78 5.50
N LYS A 204 -5.89 15.76 6.09
CA LYS A 204 -5.44 17.15 6.17
C LYS A 204 -4.11 17.29 6.93
N ARG A 205 -3.93 16.55 8.04
CA ARG A 205 -2.69 16.54 8.82
C ARG A 205 -1.51 16.02 8.02
N ILE A 206 -1.68 14.87 7.34
CA ILE A 206 -0.67 14.26 6.46
C ILE A 206 -0.30 15.23 5.33
N LEU A 207 -1.31 15.78 4.66
CA LEU A 207 -1.11 16.73 3.56
C LEU A 207 -0.33 17.97 4.02
N THR A 208 -0.69 18.54 5.18
CA THR A 208 0.02 19.68 5.75
C THR A 208 1.47 19.35 6.10
N ALA A 209 1.72 18.18 6.69
CA ALA A 209 3.08 17.74 7.02
C ALA A 209 3.95 17.60 5.78
N LEU A 210 3.42 16.97 4.72
CA LEU A 210 4.12 16.80 3.45
C LEU A 210 4.33 18.12 2.69
N ASN A 211 3.32 18.99 2.67
CA ASN A 211 3.41 20.28 1.98
C ASN A 211 4.49 21.20 2.58
N ASN A 212 4.67 21.12 3.90
CA ASN A 212 5.66 21.91 4.64
C ASN A 212 7.00 21.21 4.82
N ALA A 213 7.16 19.96 4.33
CA ALA A 213 8.38 19.19 4.54
C ALA A 213 9.58 19.81 3.78
N GLY A 214 10.77 19.62 4.34
CA GLY A 214 12.03 20.09 3.76
C GLY A 214 12.19 21.61 3.74
N LYS A 215 13.28 22.05 3.13
CA LYS A 215 13.65 23.47 3.07
C LYS A 215 12.69 24.31 2.22
N TYR A 216 12.25 23.76 1.10
CA TYR A 216 11.50 24.51 0.09
C TYR A 216 9.99 24.16 0.08
N GLY A 217 9.55 23.25 0.94
CA GLY A 217 8.22 22.70 0.85
C GLY A 217 7.96 21.96 -0.46
N TYR A 218 6.73 21.48 -0.64
CA TYR A 218 6.34 20.74 -1.86
C TYR A 218 5.01 21.23 -2.39
N THR A 219 4.95 21.50 -3.70
CA THR A 219 3.67 21.63 -4.40
C THR A 219 3.11 20.23 -4.60
N ILE A 220 1.97 19.94 -3.96
CA ILE A 220 1.37 18.60 -3.95
C ILE A 220 0.15 18.57 -4.85
N THR A 221 0.12 17.63 -5.78
CA THR A 221 -1.08 17.24 -6.52
C THR A 221 -1.63 15.96 -5.89
N ALA A 222 -2.86 16.02 -5.37
CA ALA A 222 -3.55 14.91 -4.73
C ALA A 222 -4.72 14.43 -5.57
N ASN A 223 -4.71 13.13 -5.94
CA ASN A 223 -5.72 12.54 -6.80
C ASN A 223 -6.16 11.16 -6.33
N LEU A 224 -7.44 10.83 -6.52
CA LEU A 224 -7.96 9.48 -6.40
C LEU A 224 -7.90 8.80 -7.77
N TYR A 225 -6.97 7.88 -7.94
CA TYR A 225 -6.86 7.07 -9.15
C TYR A 225 -7.83 5.89 -9.07
N LYS A 226 -8.68 5.77 -10.07
CA LYS A 226 -9.47 4.59 -10.38
C LYS A 226 -8.72 3.86 -11.49
N PHE A 227 -7.93 2.86 -11.12
CA PHE A 227 -6.99 2.24 -12.05
C PHE A 227 -7.65 1.55 -13.24
N GLU A 228 -8.89 1.10 -13.10
CA GLU A 228 -9.70 0.58 -14.22
C GLU A 228 -9.88 1.59 -15.36
N ASP A 229 -9.90 2.88 -15.07
CA ASP A 229 -10.02 3.95 -16.08
C ASP A 229 -8.71 4.17 -16.87
N TYR A 230 -7.61 3.60 -16.38
CA TYR A 230 -6.28 3.63 -16.98
C TYR A 230 -5.89 2.31 -17.68
N GLY A 231 -6.86 1.43 -17.94
CA GLY A 231 -6.63 0.15 -18.63
C GLY A 231 -6.09 -0.96 -17.72
N ILE A 232 -6.11 -0.78 -16.41
CA ILE A 232 -5.75 -1.82 -15.46
C ILE A 232 -6.95 -2.76 -15.27
N PRO A 233 -6.77 -4.11 -15.37
CA PRO A 233 -7.87 -5.07 -15.33
C PRO A 233 -8.42 -5.29 -13.91
N GLN A 234 -8.45 -4.23 -13.11
CA GLN A 234 -8.90 -4.27 -11.72
C GLN A 234 -9.47 -2.92 -11.28
N ALA A 235 -10.67 -2.92 -10.73
CA ALA A 235 -11.28 -1.78 -10.05
C ALA A 235 -10.61 -1.60 -8.67
N ARG A 236 -9.47 -0.89 -8.69
CA ARG A 236 -8.66 -0.56 -7.51
C ARG A 236 -8.51 0.94 -7.40
N HIS A 237 -8.98 1.49 -6.30
CA HIS A 237 -8.95 2.93 -6.06
C HIS A 237 -7.89 3.28 -5.03
N ARG A 238 -6.99 4.24 -5.36
CA ARG A 238 -5.92 4.69 -4.46
C ARG A 238 -5.75 6.20 -4.52
N TYR A 239 -5.55 6.79 -3.35
CA TYR A 239 -5.03 8.15 -3.28
C TYR A 239 -3.55 8.14 -3.55
N ILE A 240 -3.14 8.99 -4.50
CA ILE A 240 -1.73 9.22 -4.78
C ILE A 240 -1.49 10.73 -4.69
N LEU A 241 -0.47 11.07 -3.92
CA LEU A 241 0.02 12.42 -3.74
C LEU A 241 1.39 12.52 -4.41
N ILE A 242 1.49 13.35 -5.43
CA ILE A 242 2.78 13.68 -6.04
C ILE A 242 3.19 15.06 -5.56
N GLY A 243 4.29 15.11 -4.82
CA GLY A 243 4.90 16.34 -4.38
C GLY A 243 6.11 16.69 -5.24
N ILE A 244 6.12 17.89 -5.82
CA ILE A 244 7.28 18.47 -6.51
C ILE A 244 7.86 19.54 -5.60
N ARG A 245 9.17 19.52 -5.37
CA ARG A 245 9.83 20.46 -4.48
C ARG A 245 9.65 21.92 -4.95
N GLY A 246 9.36 22.83 -4.02
CA GLY A 246 8.87 24.16 -4.30
C GLY A 246 9.83 25.03 -5.14
N ASP A 247 11.14 24.87 -4.95
CA ASP A 247 12.18 25.61 -5.72
C ASP A 247 12.22 25.27 -7.21
N LEU A 248 11.67 24.13 -7.62
CA LEU A 248 11.60 23.72 -9.03
C LEU A 248 10.51 24.47 -9.82
N GLY A 249 9.58 25.15 -9.15
CA GLY A 249 8.51 25.91 -9.79
C GLY A 249 7.59 25.07 -10.69
N LYS A 250 7.55 23.75 -10.50
CA LYS A 250 6.78 22.80 -11.31
C LYS A 250 5.59 22.23 -10.53
N THR A 251 4.54 21.90 -11.27
CA THR A 251 3.33 21.26 -10.72
C THR A 251 3.01 20.02 -11.52
N PHE A 252 2.85 18.89 -10.84
CA PHE A 252 2.43 17.66 -11.48
C PHE A 252 0.97 17.77 -11.94
N ALA A 253 0.69 17.39 -13.19
CA ALA A 253 -0.67 17.30 -13.72
C ALA A 253 -1.11 15.84 -13.75
N VAL A 254 -2.36 15.56 -13.40
CA VAL A 254 -2.89 14.17 -13.41
C VAL A 254 -3.02 13.70 -14.85
N PRO A 255 -2.33 12.60 -15.27
CA PRO A 255 -2.47 12.10 -16.64
C PRO A 255 -3.92 11.74 -16.94
N LYS A 256 -4.36 12.05 -18.16
CA LYS A 256 -5.72 11.74 -18.60
C LYS A 256 -5.93 10.22 -18.64
N PRO A 257 -7.03 9.71 -18.07
CA PRO A 257 -7.41 8.31 -18.22
C PRO A 257 -7.53 7.89 -19.68
N SER A 258 -7.13 6.66 -20.00
CA SER A 258 -7.25 6.13 -21.37
C SER A 258 -8.71 5.94 -21.82
N GLY A 259 -9.63 5.81 -20.86
CA GLY A 259 -11.02 5.45 -21.11
C GLY A 259 -11.23 4.01 -21.60
N ILE A 260 -10.15 3.21 -21.69
CA ILE A 260 -10.19 1.81 -22.08
C ILE A 260 -10.24 0.97 -20.81
N GLN A 261 -11.30 0.17 -20.66
CA GLN A 261 -11.39 -0.81 -19.58
C GLN A 261 -10.97 -2.18 -20.10
N LYS A 262 -9.99 -2.78 -19.45
CA LYS A 262 -9.52 -4.15 -19.74
C LYS A 262 -10.25 -5.12 -18.82
N SER A 263 -10.89 -6.14 -19.39
CA SER A 263 -11.59 -7.16 -18.62
C SER A 263 -10.64 -8.11 -17.89
N CYS A 264 -11.11 -8.77 -16.84
CA CYS A 264 -10.31 -9.78 -16.15
C CYS A 264 -10.06 -11.01 -17.05
N ALA A 265 -10.99 -11.38 -17.95
CA ALA A 265 -10.78 -12.49 -18.87
C ALA A 265 -9.66 -12.18 -19.89
N GLU A 266 -9.58 -10.94 -20.41
CA GLU A 266 -8.46 -10.53 -21.26
C GLU A 266 -7.12 -10.60 -20.52
N ALA A 267 -7.09 -10.17 -19.27
CA ALA A 267 -5.87 -10.17 -18.47
C ALA A 267 -5.38 -11.58 -18.10
N LEU A 268 -6.30 -12.53 -17.95
CA LEU A 268 -5.99 -13.91 -17.54
C LEU A 268 -5.84 -14.89 -18.72
N ARG A 269 -5.91 -14.38 -19.98
CA ARG A 269 -5.68 -15.19 -21.16
C ARG A 269 -4.20 -15.57 -21.27
N ASP A 270 -3.93 -16.78 -21.72
CA ASP A 270 -2.61 -17.28 -22.12
C ASP A 270 -1.51 -17.06 -21.05
N ILE A 271 -1.81 -17.42 -19.78
CA ILE A 271 -0.78 -17.46 -18.75
C ILE A 271 0.21 -18.56 -19.10
N PRO A 272 1.54 -18.25 -19.26
CA PRO A 272 2.52 -19.24 -19.61
C PRO A 272 2.65 -20.33 -18.53
N GLU A 273 2.85 -21.58 -18.94
CA GLU A 273 3.03 -22.69 -18.01
C GLU A 273 4.25 -22.53 -17.10
N TRP A 274 5.30 -21.87 -17.60
CA TRP A 274 6.53 -21.61 -16.85
C TRP A 274 6.39 -20.50 -15.79
N ALA A 275 5.31 -19.69 -15.85
CA ALA A 275 5.14 -18.61 -14.90
C ALA A 275 4.96 -19.15 -13.48
N ALA A 276 5.73 -18.63 -12.53
CA ALA A 276 5.68 -19.07 -11.14
C ALA A 276 4.36 -18.71 -10.43
N ASN A 277 4.11 -19.30 -9.26
CA ASN A 277 2.98 -19.04 -8.37
C ASN A 277 1.60 -19.46 -8.93
N GLN A 278 1.54 -20.48 -9.77
CA GLN A 278 0.30 -21.00 -10.37
C GLN A 278 -0.42 -22.05 -9.51
N ASP A 279 0.13 -22.44 -8.38
CA ASP A 279 -0.48 -23.46 -7.52
C ASP A 279 -1.90 -23.09 -7.09
N ALA A 280 -2.86 -23.93 -7.42
CA ALA A 280 -4.26 -23.74 -7.02
C ALA A 280 -4.43 -23.84 -5.48
N THR A 281 -5.33 -23.02 -4.96
CA THR A 281 -5.78 -23.14 -3.55
C THR A 281 -6.82 -24.24 -3.47
N LYS A 282 -6.54 -25.29 -2.68
CA LYS A 282 -7.54 -26.35 -2.43
C LYS A 282 -8.81 -25.77 -1.83
N GLN A 283 -9.94 -26.10 -2.42
CA GLN A 283 -11.27 -25.78 -1.92
C GLN A 283 -11.93 -27.06 -1.42
N SER A 284 -12.66 -27.00 -0.30
CA SER A 284 -13.45 -28.14 0.16
C SER A 284 -14.58 -28.44 -0.83
N ALA A 285 -15.08 -29.70 -0.85
CA ALA A 285 -16.21 -30.09 -1.67
C ALA A 285 -17.42 -29.16 -1.45
N LEU A 286 -17.71 -28.79 -0.20
CA LEU A 286 -18.77 -27.86 0.17
C LEU A 286 -18.60 -26.47 -0.49
N VAL A 287 -17.37 -25.97 -0.57
CA VAL A 287 -17.10 -24.67 -1.23
C VAL A 287 -17.26 -24.79 -2.74
N GLN A 288 -16.76 -25.86 -3.35
CA GLN A 288 -16.92 -26.09 -4.80
C GLN A 288 -18.41 -26.24 -5.17
N GLU A 289 -19.18 -27.00 -4.38
CA GLU A 289 -20.62 -27.13 -4.54
C GLU A 289 -21.33 -25.79 -4.38
N ARG A 290 -21.02 -24.99 -3.35
CA ARG A 290 -21.58 -23.65 -3.17
C ARG A 290 -21.31 -22.75 -4.37
N LEU A 291 -20.08 -22.74 -4.89
CA LEU A 291 -19.71 -21.97 -6.05
C LEU A 291 -20.50 -22.36 -7.30
N SER A 292 -20.91 -23.62 -7.48
CA SER A 292 -21.71 -24.06 -8.64
C SER A 292 -23.08 -23.39 -8.73
N PHE A 293 -23.61 -22.88 -7.63
CA PHE A 293 -24.89 -22.15 -7.57
C PHE A 293 -24.73 -20.64 -7.70
N ILE A 294 -23.50 -20.11 -7.70
CA ILE A 294 -23.22 -18.68 -7.82
C ILE A 294 -22.82 -18.39 -9.26
N ARG A 295 -23.56 -17.53 -9.92
CA ARG A 295 -23.29 -17.12 -11.31
C ARG A 295 -22.13 -16.17 -11.39
N GLU A 296 -21.63 -16.00 -12.60
CA GLU A 296 -20.63 -14.99 -12.95
C GLU A 296 -21.05 -13.59 -12.46
N GLY A 297 -20.11 -12.87 -11.82
CA GLY A 297 -20.34 -11.52 -11.26
C GLY A 297 -21.12 -11.48 -9.94
N GLU A 298 -21.78 -12.57 -9.55
CA GLU A 298 -22.61 -12.67 -8.33
C GLU A 298 -21.78 -13.08 -7.09
N ASN A 299 -22.36 -12.86 -5.93
CA ASN A 299 -21.91 -13.37 -4.65
C ASN A 299 -22.91 -14.38 -4.05
N VAL A 300 -22.59 -14.97 -2.91
CA VAL A 300 -23.43 -15.97 -2.25
C VAL A 300 -24.81 -15.42 -1.87
N TRP A 301 -24.91 -14.14 -1.49
CA TRP A 301 -26.18 -13.54 -1.06
C TRP A 301 -27.15 -13.39 -2.21
N GLN A 302 -26.67 -13.01 -3.38
CA GLN A 302 -27.47 -12.90 -4.60
C GLN A 302 -27.98 -14.28 -5.06
N ALA A 303 -27.14 -15.32 -4.93
CA ALA A 303 -27.57 -16.71 -5.19
C ALA A 303 -28.62 -17.19 -4.19
N GLU A 304 -28.52 -16.81 -2.92
CA GLU A 304 -29.51 -17.11 -1.87
C GLU A 304 -30.82 -16.38 -2.13
N GLU A 305 -30.81 -15.09 -2.36
CA GLU A 305 -31.96 -14.24 -2.63
C GLU A 305 -32.77 -14.70 -3.87
N SER A 306 -32.04 -15.21 -4.87
CA SER A 306 -32.68 -15.78 -6.09
C SER A 306 -33.26 -17.19 -5.91
N GLY A 307 -33.17 -17.78 -4.72
CA GLY A 307 -33.64 -19.13 -4.42
C GLY A 307 -32.80 -20.27 -5.02
N ARG A 308 -31.66 -19.98 -5.65
CA ARG A 308 -30.80 -21.00 -6.27
C ARG A 308 -29.94 -21.76 -5.26
N LEU A 309 -29.59 -21.12 -4.15
CA LEU A 309 -28.66 -21.69 -3.16
C LEU A 309 -29.46 -22.69 -2.26
N PRO A 310 -29.11 -23.99 -2.25
CA PRO A 310 -29.70 -24.98 -1.35
C PRO A 310 -29.50 -24.58 0.13
N GLU A 311 -30.44 -25.04 0.98
CA GLU A 311 -30.42 -24.66 2.40
C GLU A 311 -29.13 -25.06 3.12
N HIS A 312 -28.59 -26.26 2.86
CA HIS A 312 -27.34 -26.76 3.46
C HIS A 312 -26.08 -25.98 3.04
N LEU A 313 -26.18 -25.16 1.96
CA LEU A 313 -25.11 -24.30 1.47
C LEU A 313 -25.22 -22.84 1.95
N ARG A 314 -26.31 -22.48 2.61
CA ARG A 314 -26.50 -21.12 3.14
C ARG A 314 -25.48 -20.82 4.23
N LEU A 315 -25.14 -19.55 4.34
CA LEU A 315 -24.22 -19.08 5.35
C LEU A 315 -24.99 -18.60 6.59
N ASN A 316 -24.67 -19.14 7.74
CA ASN A 316 -25.19 -18.66 9.01
C ASN A 316 -24.27 -17.52 9.53
N VAL A 317 -24.48 -16.30 9.03
CA VAL A 317 -23.69 -15.12 9.43
C VAL A 317 -24.54 -14.24 10.34
N LYS A 318 -24.06 -14.03 11.56
CA LYS A 318 -24.62 -13.04 12.49
C LYS A 318 -23.94 -11.68 12.20
N GLY A 319 -24.70 -10.70 11.74
CA GLY A 319 -24.22 -9.34 11.49
C GLY A 319 -24.23 -8.90 10.02
N ALA A 320 -23.38 -7.95 9.65
CA ALA A 320 -23.37 -7.37 8.32
C ALA A 320 -22.94 -8.37 7.22
N ARG A 321 -23.72 -8.44 6.15
CA ARG A 321 -23.44 -9.28 4.97
C ARG A 321 -22.37 -8.60 4.10
N MET A 322 -21.16 -9.14 4.11
CA MET A 322 -20.08 -8.63 3.26
C MET A 322 -20.33 -9.02 1.80
N SER A 323 -20.37 -8.05 0.90
CA SER A 323 -20.61 -8.26 -0.54
C SER A 323 -19.54 -9.08 -1.25
N GLN A 324 -18.36 -9.24 -0.65
CA GLN A 324 -17.25 -9.99 -1.22
C GLN A 324 -17.28 -11.50 -0.94
N ILE A 325 -18.20 -11.98 -0.08
CA ILE A 325 -18.24 -13.38 0.32
C ILE A 325 -18.70 -14.27 -0.86
N TYR A 326 -17.84 -15.23 -1.23
CA TYR A 326 -18.00 -16.12 -2.39
C TYR A 326 -18.37 -15.38 -3.69
N ARG A 327 -17.77 -14.22 -3.89
CA ARG A 327 -18.01 -13.44 -5.10
C ARG A 327 -17.19 -13.96 -6.27
N ARG A 328 -17.87 -14.29 -7.38
CA ARG A 328 -17.22 -14.59 -8.64
C ARG A 328 -16.86 -13.31 -9.41
N LEU A 329 -15.78 -13.38 -10.19
CA LEU A 329 -15.49 -12.36 -11.17
C LEU A 329 -16.57 -12.32 -12.26
N ASP A 330 -16.64 -11.20 -12.98
CA ASP A 330 -17.37 -11.02 -14.23
C ASP A 330 -16.33 -10.95 -15.34
N SER A 331 -16.31 -11.94 -16.25
CA SER A 331 -15.29 -12.06 -17.29
C SER A 331 -15.21 -10.84 -18.22
N THR A 332 -16.32 -10.11 -18.36
CA THR A 332 -16.44 -8.96 -19.25
C THR A 332 -16.01 -7.64 -18.64
N LYS A 333 -15.71 -7.63 -17.33
CA LYS A 333 -15.35 -6.42 -16.56
C LYS A 333 -13.97 -6.51 -15.93
N PRO A 334 -13.38 -5.38 -15.53
CA PRO A 334 -12.24 -5.40 -14.62
C PRO A 334 -12.60 -6.16 -13.33
N ALA A 335 -11.64 -6.91 -12.78
CA ALA A 335 -11.83 -7.56 -11.50
C ALA A 335 -12.13 -6.53 -10.40
N TYR A 336 -12.93 -6.88 -9.41
CA TYR A 336 -12.98 -6.08 -8.19
C TYR A 336 -11.62 -6.11 -7.48
N THR A 337 -11.40 -5.20 -6.53
CA THR A 337 -10.11 -5.06 -5.84
C THR A 337 -9.57 -6.40 -5.33
N VAL A 338 -8.41 -6.80 -5.84
CA VAL A 338 -7.65 -7.96 -5.37
C VAL A 338 -7.01 -7.61 -4.03
N THR A 339 -7.45 -8.27 -2.97
CA THR A 339 -6.96 -8.06 -1.61
C THR A 339 -6.05 -9.21 -1.17
N GLY A 340 -5.29 -9.00 -0.10
CA GLY A 340 -4.49 -10.05 0.54
C GLY A 340 -5.31 -11.08 1.33
N SER A 341 -6.63 -10.87 1.48
CA SER A 341 -7.50 -11.78 2.21
C SER A 341 -7.68 -13.12 1.49
N GLY A 342 -7.94 -14.15 2.27
CA GLY A 342 -8.24 -15.49 1.79
C GLY A 342 -8.66 -16.38 2.96
N GLY A 343 -9.67 -17.21 2.73
CA GLY A 343 -10.35 -18.01 3.74
C GLY A 343 -11.76 -17.50 4.03
N GLY A 344 -12.60 -18.33 4.64
CA GLY A 344 -13.97 -17.94 4.99
C GLY A 344 -14.84 -17.41 3.83
N GLY A 345 -14.51 -17.72 2.59
CA GLY A 345 -15.24 -17.23 1.41
C GLY A 345 -14.75 -15.88 0.86
N THR A 346 -13.68 -15.31 1.40
CA THR A 346 -13.15 -14.00 0.97
C THR A 346 -12.12 -14.05 -0.16
N HIS A 347 -11.92 -15.22 -0.77
CA HIS A 347 -11.08 -15.34 -1.97
C HIS A 347 -11.69 -14.60 -3.17
N VAL A 348 -10.85 -14.22 -4.12
CA VAL A 348 -11.31 -13.87 -5.47
C VAL A 348 -11.59 -15.18 -6.21
N TYR A 349 -12.81 -15.38 -6.66
CA TYR A 349 -13.22 -16.62 -7.35
C TYR A 349 -13.32 -16.42 -8.86
N HIS A 350 -12.87 -17.45 -9.58
CA HIS A 350 -12.94 -17.49 -11.04
C HIS A 350 -14.40 -17.39 -11.52
N TRP A 351 -14.64 -16.73 -12.66
CA TRP A 351 -15.98 -16.50 -13.19
C TRP A 351 -16.73 -17.78 -13.58
N SER A 352 -16.08 -18.78 -14.15
CA SER A 352 -16.69 -20.03 -14.63
C SER A 352 -16.26 -21.28 -13.86
N GLU A 353 -15.04 -21.33 -13.31
CA GLU A 353 -14.52 -22.47 -12.56
C GLU A 353 -14.85 -22.37 -11.06
N ASN A 354 -15.13 -23.52 -10.41
CA ASN A 354 -15.48 -23.54 -8.99
C ASN A 354 -14.23 -23.50 -8.09
N ARG A 355 -13.36 -22.52 -8.31
CA ARG A 355 -12.11 -22.32 -7.59
C ARG A 355 -11.77 -20.86 -7.31
N ALA A 356 -10.92 -20.64 -6.34
CA ALA A 356 -10.25 -19.35 -6.18
C ALA A 356 -9.21 -19.15 -7.29
N LEU A 357 -8.91 -17.89 -7.60
CA LEU A 357 -7.78 -17.56 -8.46
C LEU A 357 -6.47 -18.05 -7.86
N THR A 358 -5.54 -18.49 -8.71
CA THR A 358 -4.15 -18.70 -8.35
C THR A 358 -3.47 -17.37 -8.00
N ASN A 359 -2.30 -17.43 -7.39
CA ASN A 359 -1.55 -16.20 -7.10
C ASN A 359 -1.03 -15.55 -8.41
N ARG A 360 -0.70 -16.33 -9.44
CA ARG A 360 -0.32 -15.79 -10.76
C ARG A 360 -1.47 -15.03 -11.42
N GLU A 361 -2.66 -15.58 -11.41
CA GLU A 361 -3.85 -14.90 -11.91
C GLU A 361 -4.09 -13.58 -11.18
N ARG A 362 -3.98 -13.58 -9.85
CA ARG A 362 -4.06 -12.35 -9.04
C ARG A 362 -2.97 -11.34 -9.38
N ALA A 363 -1.74 -11.80 -9.61
CA ALA A 363 -0.60 -10.96 -10.00
C ALA A 363 -0.83 -10.29 -11.36
N ARG A 364 -1.37 -11.01 -12.34
CA ARG A 364 -1.75 -10.43 -13.64
C ARG A 364 -2.83 -9.34 -13.53
N LEU A 365 -3.79 -9.51 -12.64
CA LEU A 365 -4.79 -8.46 -12.36
C LEU A 365 -4.16 -7.21 -11.72
N GLN A 366 -3.00 -7.36 -11.08
CA GLN A 366 -2.16 -6.26 -10.56
C GLN A 366 -1.08 -5.84 -11.57
N THR A 367 -1.14 -6.34 -12.79
CA THR A 367 -0.22 -6.06 -13.90
C THR A 367 1.26 -6.39 -13.61
N PHE A 368 1.53 -7.34 -12.70
CA PHE A 368 2.87 -7.91 -12.57
C PHE A 368 3.21 -8.74 -13.81
N PRO A 369 4.46 -8.66 -14.31
CA PRO A 369 4.89 -9.47 -15.44
C PRO A 369 4.95 -10.96 -15.07
N ASP A 370 4.92 -11.84 -16.08
CA ASP A 370 4.87 -13.29 -15.86
C ASP A 370 6.16 -13.87 -15.30
N ASP A 371 7.29 -13.22 -15.58
CA ASP A 371 8.61 -13.57 -15.05
C ASP A 371 8.83 -13.08 -13.59
N PHE A 372 7.90 -12.29 -13.05
CA PHE A 372 7.98 -11.84 -11.68
C PHE A 372 7.62 -12.98 -10.72
N GLU A 373 8.58 -13.43 -9.92
CA GLU A 373 8.40 -14.54 -9.00
C GLU A 373 8.25 -14.06 -7.55
N PHE A 374 7.09 -14.32 -6.95
CA PHE A 374 6.86 -14.04 -5.54
C PHE A 374 7.45 -15.15 -4.67
N ILE A 375 8.11 -14.78 -3.59
CA ILE A 375 8.74 -15.69 -2.61
C ILE A 375 7.86 -15.80 -1.38
N GLY A 376 7.71 -17.02 -0.85
CA GLY A 376 6.98 -17.30 0.39
C GLY A 376 5.86 -18.34 0.22
N SER A 377 5.11 -18.56 1.29
CA SER A 377 3.94 -19.44 1.27
C SER A 377 2.84 -18.85 0.37
N LYS A 378 1.90 -19.69 -0.08
CA LYS A 378 0.73 -19.21 -0.86
C LYS A 378 0.01 -18.05 -0.19
N GLU A 379 -0.08 -18.06 1.13
CA GLU A 379 -0.71 -17.01 1.89
C GLU A 379 0.14 -15.72 1.91
N SER A 380 1.44 -15.85 2.13
CA SER A 380 2.39 -14.73 2.06
C SER A 380 2.34 -14.06 0.69
N VAL A 381 2.43 -14.84 -0.39
CA VAL A 381 2.35 -14.35 -1.77
C VAL A 381 1.01 -13.64 -2.05
N ARG A 382 -0.10 -14.20 -1.59
CA ARG A 382 -1.42 -13.54 -1.73
C ARG A 382 -1.47 -12.19 -1.04
N LYS A 383 -0.90 -12.08 0.17
CA LYS A 383 -0.81 -10.81 0.91
C LYS A 383 0.05 -9.80 0.15
N GLN A 384 1.21 -10.19 -0.35
CA GLN A 384 2.10 -9.37 -1.14
C GLN A 384 1.39 -8.77 -2.37
N ILE A 385 0.70 -9.61 -3.16
CA ILE A 385 -0.05 -9.17 -4.34
C ILE A 385 -1.16 -8.19 -3.96
N GLY A 386 -1.91 -8.49 -2.89
CA GLY A 386 -3.04 -7.65 -2.45
C GLY A 386 -2.62 -6.27 -1.93
N MET A 387 -1.39 -6.12 -1.40
CA MET A 387 -0.87 -4.85 -0.91
C MET A 387 -0.30 -3.96 -2.03
N ALA A 388 0.13 -4.55 -3.15
CA ALA A 388 0.84 -3.82 -4.19
C ALA A 388 -0.02 -2.75 -4.88
N VAL A 389 0.65 -1.72 -5.38
CA VAL A 389 0.12 -0.82 -6.41
C VAL A 389 0.27 -1.55 -7.76
N PRO A 390 -0.73 -1.50 -8.67
CA PRO A 390 -0.58 -2.10 -10.01
C PRO A 390 0.62 -1.52 -10.75
N CYS A 391 1.47 -2.39 -11.31
CA CYS A 391 2.72 -1.96 -11.94
C CYS A 391 2.50 -0.96 -13.09
N ASP A 392 1.59 -1.28 -14.01
CA ASP A 392 1.30 -0.40 -15.16
C ASP A 392 0.60 0.88 -14.72
N GLY A 393 -0.22 0.83 -13.64
CA GLY A 393 -0.83 2.02 -13.06
C GLY A 393 0.20 2.98 -12.45
N ALA A 394 1.19 2.45 -11.73
CA ALA A 394 2.30 3.24 -11.21
C ALA A 394 3.16 3.80 -12.36
N GLN A 395 3.42 3.01 -13.42
CA GLN A 395 4.21 3.42 -14.58
C GLN A 395 3.61 4.64 -15.27
N ILE A 396 2.30 4.66 -15.54
CA ILE A 396 1.60 5.80 -16.16
C ILE A 396 1.82 7.10 -15.35
N ILE A 397 1.77 7.02 -14.03
CA ILE A 397 1.98 8.16 -13.14
C ILE A 397 3.44 8.62 -13.15
N LEU A 398 4.38 7.67 -13.13
CA LEU A 398 5.83 7.95 -13.17
C LEU A 398 6.26 8.55 -14.52
N GLU A 399 5.69 8.09 -15.64
CA GLU A 399 5.92 8.69 -16.96
C GLU A 399 5.44 10.15 -17.01
N ALA A 400 4.26 10.42 -16.44
CA ALA A 400 3.75 11.79 -16.33
C ALA A 400 4.62 12.65 -15.39
N LEU A 401 5.19 12.05 -14.33
CA LEU A 401 6.14 12.72 -13.44
C LEU A 401 7.42 13.12 -14.18
N LEU A 402 8.01 12.22 -14.95
CA LEU A 402 9.21 12.55 -15.74
C LEU A 402 8.93 13.66 -16.75
N LYS A 403 7.82 13.60 -17.48
CA LYS A 403 7.38 14.68 -18.38
C LYS A 403 7.21 16.02 -17.64
N THR A 404 6.67 15.99 -16.41
CA THR A 404 6.57 17.20 -15.58
C THR A 404 7.96 17.75 -15.23
N LEU A 405 8.93 16.90 -14.89
CA LEU A 405 10.30 17.31 -14.59
C LEU A 405 11.03 17.85 -15.84
N GLU A 406 10.75 17.31 -17.01
CA GLU A 406 11.23 17.83 -18.30
C GLU A 406 10.60 19.17 -18.69
N GLY A 407 9.42 19.46 -18.19
CA GLY A 407 8.61 20.60 -18.62
C GLY A 407 7.79 20.31 -19.88
N ASP A 408 7.67 19.03 -20.25
CA ASP A 408 6.91 18.59 -21.42
C ASP A 408 5.41 18.61 -21.12
N LYS A 409 4.62 18.97 -22.13
CA LYS A 409 3.15 18.93 -22.05
C LYS A 409 2.64 17.52 -22.35
N TYR A 410 1.62 17.12 -21.62
CA TYR A 410 0.88 15.88 -21.86
C TYR A 410 -0.61 16.07 -21.58
N GLU A 411 -1.45 15.20 -22.13
CA GLU A 411 -2.88 15.23 -21.85
C GLU A 411 -3.14 14.97 -20.37
N SER A 412 -3.86 15.86 -19.71
CA SER A 412 -4.11 15.82 -18.28
C SER A 412 -5.54 16.21 -17.93
N VAL A 413 -5.95 15.82 -16.73
CA VAL A 413 -7.25 16.18 -16.14
C VAL A 413 -7.05 16.88 -14.80
N ALA A 414 -8.08 17.59 -14.34
CA ALA A 414 -8.06 18.19 -13.02
C ALA A 414 -7.98 17.10 -11.93
N PRO A 415 -7.16 17.29 -10.88
CA PRO A 415 -7.09 16.35 -9.78
C PRO A 415 -8.40 16.32 -8.98
N THR A 416 -8.82 15.14 -8.53
CA THR A 416 -10.09 14.95 -7.80
C THR A 416 -10.10 15.60 -6.42
N ILE A 417 -8.94 15.84 -5.83
CA ILE A 417 -8.80 16.46 -4.50
C ILE A 417 -8.27 17.88 -4.63
N GLY A 418 -7.19 18.08 -5.37
CA GLY A 418 -6.69 19.42 -5.64
C GLY A 418 -5.17 19.51 -5.75
N VAL A 419 -4.71 20.74 -5.97
CA VAL A 419 -3.32 21.14 -5.95
C VAL A 419 -3.07 22.02 -4.74
N PHE A 420 -2.01 21.72 -3.99
CA PHE A 420 -1.61 22.43 -2.77
C PHE A 420 -0.23 23.03 -3.02
N PRO A 421 -0.13 24.33 -3.31
CA PRO A 421 1.14 24.98 -3.60
C PRO A 421 2.11 24.89 -2.41
N ALA A 422 3.40 24.75 -2.69
CA ALA A 422 4.44 24.93 -1.69
C ALA A 422 4.31 26.32 -1.06
N LYS A 423 4.52 26.41 0.25
CA LYS A 423 4.59 27.73 0.88
C LYS A 423 5.80 28.45 0.34
N THR A 424 5.61 29.65 -0.19
CA THR A 424 6.70 30.52 -0.66
C THR A 424 7.67 30.76 0.49
N TYR A 425 8.88 30.28 0.33
CA TYR A 425 10.01 30.64 1.20
C TYR A 425 10.28 32.13 0.99
N ARG A 426 10.05 32.94 2.00
CA ARG A 426 10.64 34.29 2.02
C ARG A 426 12.04 34.11 2.59
N GLU A 427 13.06 34.36 1.78
CA GLU A 427 14.41 34.58 2.28
C GLU A 427 14.30 35.78 3.24
N GLU A 428 14.50 35.51 4.55
CA GLU A 428 14.76 36.56 5.53
C GLU A 428 16.25 36.90 5.53
#